data_8a0ae46e56f732e699a54422937e5db2
#
_entry.id   8a0ae46e56f732e699a54422937e5db2
#
_cell.length_a   1.000
_cell.length_b   1.000
_cell.length_c   1.000
_cell.angle_alpha   90.00
_cell.angle_beta   90.00
_cell.angle_gamma   90.00
#
_symmetry.space_group_name_H-M   'P 1'
#
loop_
_entity.id
_entity.type
_entity.pdbx_description
1 polymer ?
#
loop_
_entity_poly.entity_id
_entity_poly.type
_entity_poly.pdbx_seq_one_letter_code
_entity_poly.pdbx_strand_id
1 'polypeptide(L)'
;MHKRIFAKMKSASLSDLKKALRTCSEEQLVEAMLRLTKYKKENKELLTYVLFESGDEAAFIRGVKMEIETLFSDINDTNLYWAKKTIRKILRHLNKHIKYSGIKSTEVDLRIYFCQRLNDSGIPFRTSSTLMNLYEGQLKKISQAMDVLHEDLRYDFQKPWKELLDADH
;
A
#
# COMPACT_ATOMS: atom_id res chain seq x y z
N MET A 1 -41.34 -29.81 12.26
CA MET A 1 -39.89 -29.52 12.20
C MET A 1 -39.62 -28.50 11.10
N HIS A 2 -39.54 -27.20 11.44
CA HIS A 2 -39.32 -26.14 10.45
C HIS A 2 -37.81 -25.99 10.23
N LYS A 3 -37.31 -26.44 9.08
CA LYS A 3 -35.96 -26.11 8.62
C LYS A 3 -35.91 -24.59 8.35
N ARG A 4 -35.34 -23.83 9.26
CA ARG A 4 -34.91 -22.45 8.97
C ARG A 4 -33.81 -22.52 7.90
N ILE A 5 -34.15 -22.25 6.65
CA ILE A 5 -33.22 -21.99 5.58
C ILE A 5 -32.55 -20.65 5.93
N PHE A 6 -31.33 -20.68 6.47
CA PHE A 6 -30.51 -19.48 6.58
C PHE A 6 -30.14 -19.05 5.16
N ALA A 7 -30.86 -18.11 4.59
CA ALA A 7 -30.48 -17.47 3.36
C ALA A 7 -29.10 -16.83 3.57
N LYS A 8 -28.10 -17.34 2.85
CA LYS A 8 -26.74 -16.76 2.86
C LYS A 8 -26.85 -15.31 2.43
N MET A 9 -26.58 -14.36 3.36
CA MET A 9 -26.61 -12.93 3.04
C MET A 9 -25.55 -12.67 1.96
N LYS A 10 -25.99 -12.40 0.74
CA LYS A 10 -25.12 -11.95 -0.36
C LYS A 10 -24.83 -10.48 -0.18
N SER A 11 -23.56 -10.10 -0.25
CA SER A 11 -23.19 -8.69 -0.33
C SER A 11 -23.77 -8.07 -1.62
N ALA A 12 -24.29 -6.85 -1.52
CA ALA A 12 -24.69 -6.10 -2.70
C ALA A 12 -23.49 -5.80 -3.62
N SER A 13 -23.73 -5.67 -4.92
CA SER A 13 -22.71 -5.26 -5.85
C SER A 13 -22.31 -3.79 -5.62
N LEU A 14 -21.10 -3.40 -6.07
CA LEU A 14 -20.70 -1.98 -6.03
C LEU A 14 -21.66 -1.07 -6.81
N SER A 15 -22.24 -1.58 -7.89
CA SER A 15 -23.25 -0.86 -8.67
C SER A 15 -24.52 -0.58 -7.86
N ASP A 16 -24.99 -1.59 -7.12
CA ASP A 16 -26.19 -1.45 -6.28
C ASP A 16 -25.93 -0.52 -5.09
N LEU A 17 -24.73 -0.65 -4.46
CA LEU A 17 -24.32 0.27 -3.41
C LEU A 17 -24.26 1.71 -3.91
N LYS A 18 -23.67 1.94 -5.11
CA LYS A 18 -23.60 3.28 -5.71
C LYS A 18 -24.99 3.87 -5.94
N LYS A 19 -25.96 3.07 -6.43
CA LYS A 19 -27.35 3.51 -6.64
C LYS A 19 -28.00 3.87 -5.30
N ALA A 20 -27.86 3.01 -4.29
CA ALA A 20 -28.41 3.25 -2.96
C ALA A 20 -27.82 4.51 -2.30
N LEU A 21 -26.49 4.69 -2.35
CA LEU A 21 -25.84 5.87 -1.79
C LEU A 21 -26.31 7.19 -2.41
N ARG A 22 -26.67 7.18 -3.71
CA ARG A 22 -27.20 8.38 -4.40
C ARG A 22 -28.59 8.80 -3.93
N THR A 23 -29.32 7.92 -3.26
CA THR A 23 -30.66 8.20 -2.73
C THR A 23 -30.65 8.53 -1.24
N CYS A 24 -29.49 8.42 -0.57
CA CYS A 24 -29.34 8.79 0.84
C CYS A 24 -29.29 10.31 1.03
N SER A 25 -29.78 10.77 2.19
CA SER A 25 -29.54 12.15 2.63
C SER A 25 -28.07 12.32 3.06
N GLU A 26 -27.66 13.59 3.20
CA GLU A 26 -26.31 13.91 3.70
C GLU A 26 -26.06 13.29 5.09
N GLU A 27 -27.03 13.41 6.00
CA GLU A 27 -26.94 12.84 7.35
C GLU A 27 -26.78 11.32 7.32
N GLN A 28 -27.54 10.64 6.44
CA GLN A 28 -27.45 9.19 6.26
C GLN A 28 -26.07 8.77 5.72
N LEU A 29 -25.49 9.54 4.80
CA LEU A 29 -24.16 9.29 4.27
C LEU A 29 -23.10 9.47 5.36
N VAL A 30 -23.16 10.55 6.16
CA VAL A 30 -22.25 10.80 7.28
C VAL A 30 -22.34 9.66 8.31
N GLU A 31 -23.55 9.28 8.71
CA GLU A 31 -23.75 8.18 9.66
C GLU A 31 -23.18 6.85 9.15
N ALA A 32 -23.42 6.51 7.87
CA ALA A 32 -22.90 5.31 7.25
C ALA A 32 -21.36 5.31 7.22
N MET A 33 -20.74 6.45 6.87
CA MET A 33 -19.28 6.61 6.87
C MET A 33 -18.69 6.47 8.27
N LEU A 34 -19.28 7.11 9.28
CA LEU A 34 -18.86 6.98 10.67
C LEU A 34 -18.99 5.54 11.19
N ARG A 35 -20.03 4.83 10.79
CA ARG A 35 -20.21 3.42 11.14
C ARG A 35 -19.15 2.54 10.52
N LEU A 36 -18.78 2.76 9.24
CA LEU A 36 -17.71 2.05 8.56
C LEU A 36 -16.34 2.30 9.22
N THR A 37 -16.07 3.54 9.65
CA THR A 37 -14.80 3.88 10.32
C THR A 37 -14.67 3.26 11.71
N LYS A 38 -15.79 3.10 12.42
CA LYS A 38 -15.82 2.42 13.72
C LYS A 38 -15.63 0.90 13.61
N TYR A 39 -15.94 0.32 12.44
CA TYR A 39 -15.87 -1.13 12.22
C TYR A 39 -14.44 -1.64 12.11
N LYS A 40 -13.54 -0.91 11.41
CA LYS A 40 -12.13 -1.27 11.25
C LYS A 40 -11.23 -0.04 11.27
N LYS A 41 -10.03 -0.20 11.86
CA LYS A 41 -9.00 0.85 11.90
C LYS A 41 -8.61 1.31 10.50
N GLU A 42 -8.46 0.36 9.56
CA GLU A 42 -8.09 0.67 8.17
C GLU A 42 -9.15 1.53 7.46
N ASN A 43 -10.43 1.37 7.78
CA ASN A 43 -11.48 2.23 7.23
C ASN A 43 -11.34 3.66 7.74
N LYS A 44 -10.99 3.83 9.03
CA LYS A 44 -10.73 5.14 9.62
C LYS A 44 -9.50 5.79 8.96
N GLU A 45 -8.41 5.05 8.79
CA GLU A 45 -7.19 5.52 8.15
C GLU A 45 -7.45 5.93 6.68
N LEU A 46 -8.19 5.10 5.92
CA LEU A 46 -8.57 5.42 4.55
C LEU A 46 -9.42 6.68 4.48
N LEU A 47 -10.41 6.83 5.35
CA LEU A 47 -11.24 8.04 5.35
C LEU A 47 -10.43 9.27 5.76
N THR A 48 -9.46 9.14 6.67
CA THR A 48 -8.52 10.21 7.03
C THR A 48 -7.73 10.66 5.80
N TYR A 49 -7.16 9.71 5.05
CA TYR A 49 -6.47 10.03 3.80
C TYR A 49 -7.38 10.79 2.83
N VAL A 50 -8.57 10.25 2.56
CA VAL A 50 -9.50 10.83 1.58
C VAL A 50 -9.93 12.26 1.95
N LEU A 51 -10.16 12.54 3.23
CA LEU A 51 -10.68 13.83 3.68
C LEU A 51 -9.60 14.89 3.95
N PHE A 52 -8.40 14.48 4.36
CA PHE A 52 -7.41 15.40 4.90
C PHE A 52 -6.05 15.36 4.21
N GLU A 53 -5.68 14.26 3.56
CA GLU A 53 -4.33 14.04 3.03
C GLU A 53 -4.28 14.00 1.50
N SER A 54 -5.35 13.60 0.84
CA SER A 54 -5.41 13.45 -0.63
C SER A 54 -5.21 14.76 -1.41
N GLY A 55 -5.31 15.91 -0.75
CA GLY A 55 -5.05 17.23 -1.33
C GLY A 55 -3.56 17.57 -1.45
N ASP A 56 -2.66 16.88 -0.72
CA ASP A 56 -1.20 17.04 -0.80
C ASP A 56 -0.54 15.65 -0.83
N GLU A 57 -0.56 15.02 -2.00
CA GLU A 57 0.02 13.70 -2.21
C GLU A 57 1.52 13.67 -1.92
N ALA A 58 2.23 14.77 -2.16
CA ALA A 58 3.66 14.86 -1.86
C ALA A 58 3.92 14.82 -0.35
N ALA A 59 3.11 15.49 0.46
CA ALA A 59 3.19 15.40 1.92
C ALA A 59 2.84 14.00 2.43
N PHE A 60 1.81 13.38 1.86
CA PHE A 60 1.44 11.99 2.17
C PHE A 60 2.60 11.02 1.88
N ILE A 61 3.21 11.07 0.71
CA ILE A 61 4.36 10.23 0.34
C ILE A 61 5.52 10.44 1.33
N ARG A 62 5.84 11.70 1.68
CA ARG A 62 6.90 11.98 2.67
C ARG A 62 6.58 11.35 4.01
N GLY A 63 5.34 11.46 4.49
CA GLY A 63 4.90 10.84 5.74
C GLY A 63 5.07 9.32 5.74
N VAL A 64 4.63 8.66 4.68
CA VAL A 64 4.77 7.20 4.52
C VAL A 64 6.24 6.78 4.47
N LYS A 65 7.11 7.53 3.78
CA LYS A 65 8.55 7.26 3.74
C LYS A 65 9.19 7.37 5.13
N MET A 66 8.80 8.37 5.92
CA MET A 66 9.29 8.53 7.31
C MET A 66 8.87 7.34 8.21
N GLU A 67 7.63 6.86 8.06
CA GLU A 67 7.17 5.68 8.80
C GLU A 67 7.93 4.41 8.37
N ILE A 68 8.18 4.25 7.08
CA ILE A 68 9.00 3.15 6.53
C ILE A 68 10.43 3.23 7.09
N GLU A 69 11.03 4.41 7.15
CA GLU A 69 12.37 4.63 7.71
C GLU A 69 12.44 4.21 9.17
N THR A 70 11.46 4.62 9.97
CA THR A 70 11.36 4.20 11.37
C THR A 70 11.29 2.68 11.51
N LEU A 71 10.49 2.02 10.63
CA LEU A 71 10.38 0.56 10.65
C LEU A 71 11.67 -0.14 10.21
N PHE A 72 12.44 0.45 9.27
CA PHE A 72 13.75 -0.08 8.89
C PHE A 72 14.77 0.09 10.02
N SER A 73 14.76 1.21 10.73
CA SER A 73 15.65 1.45 11.87
C SER A 73 15.43 0.47 13.02
N ASP A 74 14.22 -0.08 13.14
CA ASP A 74 13.86 -1.09 14.14
C ASP A 74 14.22 -2.53 13.72
N ILE A 75 14.83 -2.73 12.55
CA ILE A 75 15.16 -4.08 12.09
C ILE A 75 16.32 -4.65 12.89
N ASN A 76 16.10 -5.84 13.46
CA ASN A 76 17.18 -6.65 14.01
C ASN A 76 17.90 -7.35 12.83
N ASP A 77 19.06 -6.83 12.45
CA ASP A 77 19.92 -7.31 11.36
C ASP A 77 20.74 -8.55 11.73
N THR A 78 20.92 -8.81 13.05
CA THR A 78 21.70 -9.94 13.56
C THR A 78 21.05 -11.30 13.31
N ASN A 79 19.72 -11.32 13.09
CA ASN A 79 18.96 -12.54 12.87
C ASN A 79 18.03 -12.41 11.66
N LEU A 80 18.33 -13.13 10.58
CA LEU A 80 17.57 -13.13 9.34
C LEU A 80 16.09 -13.53 9.51
N TYR A 81 15.75 -14.35 10.51
CA TYR A 81 14.37 -14.70 10.81
C TYR A 81 13.55 -13.48 11.27
N TRP A 82 14.10 -12.69 12.19
CA TRP A 82 13.44 -11.46 12.66
C TRP A 82 13.42 -10.38 11.58
N ALA A 83 14.52 -10.23 10.83
CA ALA A 83 14.56 -9.34 9.67
C ALA A 83 13.43 -9.66 8.66
N LYS A 84 13.21 -10.94 8.32
CA LYS A 84 12.10 -11.37 7.45
C LYS A 84 10.74 -10.93 7.97
N LYS A 85 10.50 -11.05 9.27
CA LYS A 85 9.22 -10.68 9.90
C LYS A 85 8.99 -9.17 9.78
N THR A 86 10.03 -8.37 10.05
CA THR A 86 9.96 -6.90 9.96
C THR A 86 9.80 -6.44 8.52
N ILE A 87 10.55 -6.97 7.56
CA ILE A 87 10.42 -6.65 6.13
C ILE A 87 8.99 -6.92 5.63
N ARG A 88 8.38 -8.05 6.02
CA ARG A 88 6.97 -8.33 5.70
C ARG A 88 6.00 -7.35 6.35
N LYS A 89 6.31 -6.87 7.56
CA LYS A 89 5.51 -5.83 8.24
C LYS A 89 5.60 -4.51 7.45
N ILE A 90 6.81 -4.11 7.02
CA ILE A 90 7.03 -2.92 6.19
C ILE A 90 6.25 -3.03 4.88
N LEU A 91 6.33 -4.17 4.19
CA LEU A 91 5.58 -4.38 2.94
C LEU A 91 4.06 -4.33 3.12
N ARG A 92 3.53 -4.84 4.24
CA ARG A 92 2.09 -4.70 4.53
C ARG A 92 1.71 -3.25 4.75
N HIS A 93 2.54 -2.49 5.47
CA HIS A 93 2.36 -1.06 5.70
C HIS A 93 2.40 -0.29 4.36
N LEU A 94 3.43 -0.50 3.56
CA LEU A 94 3.58 0.06 2.22
C LEU A 94 2.34 -0.20 1.35
N ASN A 95 1.95 -1.47 1.21
CA ASN A 95 0.80 -1.85 0.38
C ASN A 95 -0.53 -1.26 0.87
N LYS A 96 -0.67 -1.06 2.17
CA LYS A 96 -1.83 -0.39 2.76
C LYS A 96 -1.93 1.07 2.28
N HIS A 97 -0.85 1.83 2.38
CA HIS A 97 -0.82 3.23 1.97
C HIS A 97 -0.93 3.42 0.45
N ILE A 98 -0.33 2.52 -0.34
CA ILE A 98 -0.53 2.49 -1.79
C ILE A 98 -2.01 2.30 -2.15
N LYS A 99 -2.73 1.44 -1.40
CA LYS A 99 -4.18 1.26 -1.61
C LYS A 99 -5.00 2.48 -1.18
N TYR A 100 -4.57 3.22 -0.17
CA TYR A 100 -5.26 4.44 0.26
C TYR A 100 -5.14 5.53 -0.80
N SER A 101 -3.95 5.75 -1.33
CA SER A 101 -3.71 6.70 -2.41
C SER A 101 -4.40 6.27 -3.72
N GLY A 102 -4.22 5.03 -4.14
CA GLY A 102 -4.72 4.55 -5.43
C GLY A 102 -4.02 5.18 -6.64
N ILE A 103 -3.04 6.07 -6.43
CA ILE A 103 -2.30 6.79 -7.47
C ILE A 103 -1.08 5.96 -7.91
N LYS A 104 -0.92 5.76 -9.22
CA LYS A 104 0.14 4.91 -9.76
C LYS A 104 1.54 5.49 -9.59
N SER A 105 1.73 6.79 -9.70
CA SER A 105 3.01 7.44 -9.43
C SER A 105 3.43 7.28 -7.96
N THR A 106 2.49 7.39 -7.03
CA THR A 106 2.72 7.11 -5.60
C THR A 106 3.13 5.66 -5.37
N GLU A 107 2.48 4.71 -6.06
CA GLU A 107 2.86 3.29 -5.99
C GLU A 107 4.31 3.08 -6.44
N VAL A 108 4.73 3.69 -7.57
CA VAL A 108 6.10 3.60 -8.09
C VAL A 108 7.09 4.19 -7.10
N ASP A 109 6.84 5.42 -6.63
CA ASP A 109 7.74 6.13 -5.73
C ASP A 109 7.97 5.36 -4.41
N LEU A 110 6.89 4.93 -3.76
CA LEU A 110 6.98 4.21 -2.50
C LEU A 110 7.66 2.84 -2.63
N ARG A 111 7.44 2.12 -3.76
CA ARG A 111 8.09 0.83 -3.99
C ARG A 111 9.57 0.98 -4.31
N ILE A 112 9.94 1.97 -5.11
CA ILE A 112 11.35 2.31 -5.39
C ILE A 112 12.05 2.62 -4.07
N TYR A 113 11.47 3.49 -3.25
CA TYR A 113 12.02 3.85 -1.94
C TYR A 113 12.24 2.61 -1.05
N PHE A 114 11.24 1.73 -0.97
CA PHE A 114 11.38 0.48 -0.20
C PHE A 114 12.55 -0.38 -0.69
N CYS A 115 12.68 -0.56 -2.01
CA CYS A 115 13.76 -1.38 -2.59
C CYS A 115 15.13 -0.75 -2.33
N GLN A 116 15.27 0.57 -2.47
CA GLN A 116 16.50 1.29 -2.14
C GLN A 116 16.86 1.09 -0.67
N ARG A 117 15.91 1.31 0.25
CA ARG A 117 16.15 1.11 1.69
C ARG A 117 16.51 -0.32 2.05
N LEU A 118 15.95 -1.31 1.36
CA LEU A 118 16.31 -2.71 1.57
C LEU A 118 17.75 -3.00 1.08
N ASN A 119 18.15 -2.43 -0.07
CA ASN A 119 19.52 -2.53 -0.57
C ASN A 119 20.54 -1.91 0.40
N ASP A 120 20.19 -0.74 0.98
CA ASP A 120 21.07 0.02 1.89
C ASP A 120 21.07 -0.52 3.32
N SER A 121 20.17 -1.45 3.66
CA SER A 121 19.96 -1.91 5.04
C SER A 121 21.07 -2.77 5.63
N GLY A 122 22.03 -3.23 4.81
CA GLY A 122 23.05 -4.18 5.23
C GLY A 122 22.53 -5.61 5.50
N ILE A 123 21.24 -5.85 5.40
CA ILE A 123 20.65 -7.18 5.58
C ILE A 123 21.03 -8.06 4.40
N PRO A 124 21.58 -9.27 4.63
CA PRO A 124 21.95 -10.18 3.55
C PRO A 124 20.69 -10.85 2.93
N PHE A 125 19.74 -10.03 2.48
CA PHE A 125 18.44 -10.53 1.99
C PHE A 125 18.59 -11.39 0.72
N ARG A 126 19.62 -11.16 -0.07
CA ARG A 126 19.93 -11.95 -1.28
C ARG A 126 20.30 -13.40 -0.98
N THR A 127 20.76 -13.72 0.23
CA THR A 127 21.03 -15.10 0.67
C THR A 127 19.76 -15.88 1.02
N SER A 128 18.61 -15.20 1.08
CA SER A 128 17.32 -15.80 1.41
C SER A 128 16.39 -15.80 0.20
N SER A 129 16.12 -16.98 -0.36
CA SER A 129 15.14 -17.12 -1.47
C SER A 129 13.80 -16.43 -1.20
N THR A 130 13.32 -16.50 0.04
CA THR A 130 12.07 -15.85 0.44
C THR A 130 12.13 -14.32 0.33
N LEU A 131 13.24 -13.70 0.79
CA LEU A 131 13.40 -12.24 0.72
C LEU A 131 13.72 -11.79 -0.70
N MET A 132 14.50 -12.58 -1.43
CA MET A 132 14.78 -12.32 -2.84
C MET A 132 13.49 -12.34 -3.67
N ASN A 133 12.63 -13.33 -3.50
CA ASN A 133 11.33 -13.37 -4.17
C ASN A 133 10.43 -12.16 -3.79
N LEU A 134 10.51 -11.69 -2.53
CA LEU A 134 9.77 -10.47 -2.13
C LEU A 134 10.31 -9.23 -2.84
N TYR A 135 11.63 -9.09 -2.95
CA TYR A 135 12.30 -7.99 -3.63
C TYR A 135 11.97 -7.98 -5.13
N GLU A 136 12.20 -9.09 -5.82
CA GLU A 136 11.86 -9.27 -7.25
C GLU A 136 10.38 -9.00 -7.51
N GLY A 137 9.51 -9.44 -6.59
CA GLY A 137 8.08 -9.13 -6.64
C GLY A 137 7.79 -7.62 -6.57
N GLN A 138 8.64 -6.82 -5.87
CA GLN A 138 8.49 -5.37 -5.89
C GLN A 138 9.00 -4.78 -7.23
N LEU A 139 10.14 -5.23 -7.74
CA LEU A 139 10.65 -4.79 -9.04
C LEU A 139 9.63 -5.02 -10.16
N LYS A 140 9.00 -6.20 -10.18
CA LYS A 140 7.91 -6.49 -11.14
C LYS A 140 6.73 -5.53 -11.00
N LYS A 141 6.32 -5.21 -9.78
CA LYS A 141 5.20 -4.27 -9.54
C LYS A 141 5.55 -2.85 -9.94
N ILE A 142 6.80 -2.41 -9.73
CA ILE A 142 7.29 -1.11 -10.19
C ILE A 142 7.19 -1.04 -11.72
N SER A 143 7.74 -2.02 -12.43
CA SER A 143 7.67 -2.09 -13.89
C SER A 143 6.23 -2.00 -14.38
N GLN A 144 5.33 -2.83 -13.85
CA GLN A 144 3.91 -2.83 -14.22
C GLN A 144 3.20 -1.50 -13.92
N ALA A 145 3.56 -0.83 -12.83
CA ALA A 145 2.99 0.47 -12.50
C ALA A 145 3.54 1.58 -13.41
N MET A 146 4.83 1.52 -13.77
CA MET A 146 5.44 2.46 -14.71
C MET A 146 4.85 2.33 -16.13
N ASP A 147 4.48 1.13 -16.57
CA ASP A 147 3.92 0.90 -17.91
C ASP A 147 2.61 1.65 -18.15
N VAL A 148 1.86 1.95 -17.09
CA VAL A 148 0.57 2.68 -17.17
C VAL A 148 0.69 4.17 -16.84
N LEU A 149 1.90 4.66 -16.49
CA LEU A 149 2.13 6.09 -16.27
C LEU A 149 2.19 6.86 -17.59
N HIS A 150 1.74 8.13 -17.53
CA HIS A 150 2.01 9.08 -18.60
C HIS A 150 3.53 9.24 -18.80
N GLU A 151 3.96 9.54 -20.02
CA GLU A 151 5.38 9.61 -20.41
C GLU A 151 6.20 10.54 -19.51
N ASP A 152 5.69 11.74 -19.22
CA ASP A 152 6.36 12.72 -18.36
C ASP A 152 6.62 12.17 -16.95
N LEU A 153 5.62 11.55 -16.33
CA LEU A 153 5.77 10.94 -15.01
C LEU A 153 6.70 9.73 -15.03
N ARG A 154 6.67 8.96 -16.13
CA ARG A 154 7.59 7.84 -16.30
C ARG A 154 9.03 8.31 -16.38
N TYR A 155 9.29 9.44 -17.06
CA TYR A 155 10.61 10.02 -17.16
C TYR A 155 11.22 10.34 -15.80
N ASP A 156 10.45 10.89 -14.86
CA ASP A 156 10.90 11.22 -13.51
C ASP A 156 11.41 10.00 -12.72
N PHE A 157 10.85 8.83 -13.00
CA PHE A 157 11.22 7.58 -12.33
C PHE A 157 12.31 6.78 -13.07
N GLN A 158 12.71 7.14 -14.30
CA GLN A 158 13.69 6.37 -15.08
C GLN A 158 15.03 6.25 -14.36
N LYS A 159 15.54 7.35 -13.80
CA LYS A 159 16.85 7.36 -13.12
C LYS A 159 16.83 6.47 -11.88
N PRO A 160 15.98 6.67 -10.87
CA PRO A 160 15.95 5.81 -9.68
C PRO A 160 15.61 4.36 -10.00
N TRP A 161 14.82 4.11 -11.03
CA TRP A 161 14.54 2.76 -11.50
C TRP A 161 15.78 2.06 -12.08
N LYS A 162 16.53 2.75 -12.92
CA LYS A 162 17.79 2.23 -13.50
C LYS A 162 18.82 1.94 -12.40
N GLU A 163 18.98 2.84 -11.44
CA GLU A 163 19.87 2.65 -10.29
C GLU A 163 19.54 1.39 -9.49
N LEU A 164 18.23 1.07 -9.32
CA LEU A 164 17.82 -0.18 -8.68
C LEU A 164 18.22 -1.43 -9.48
N LEU A 165 18.06 -1.39 -10.80
CA LEU A 165 18.41 -2.53 -11.67
C LEU A 165 19.91 -2.76 -11.71
N ASP A 166 20.70 -1.67 -11.72
CA ASP A 166 22.16 -1.74 -11.73
C ASP A 166 22.72 -2.27 -10.38
N ALA A 167 22.04 -2.01 -9.27
CA ALA A 167 22.39 -2.52 -7.94
C ALA A 167 22.10 -4.03 -7.76
N ASP A 168 21.37 -4.63 -8.67
CA ASP A 168 21.00 -6.05 -8.64
C ASP A 168 21.99 -6.94 -9.39
N HIS A 169 22.96 -6.33 -10.07
CA HIS A 169 24.05 -6.98 -10.82
C HIS A 169 25.37 -6.83 -10.08
#